data_965a7d50eb5bcc6955ea173da91003b7
#
_entry.id   965a7d50eb5bcc6955ea173da91003b7
#
_cell.length_a   1.000
_cell.length_b   1.000
_cell.length_c   1.000
_cell.angle_alpha   90.00
_cell.angle_beta   90.00
_cell.angle_gamma   90.00
#
_symmetry.space_group_name_H-M   'P 1'
#
loop_
_entity.id
_entity.type
_entity.pdbx_description
1 polymer ?
#
loop_
_entity_poly.entity_id
_entity_poly.type
_entity_poly.pdbx_seq_one_letter_code
_entity_poly.pdbx_strand_id
1 'polypeptide(L)'
;RMDENTAPDNFLTHSFNLKPDTKEWDFLAKQFEEAYAMKDHLTHVSPRVQNRNLPYTPVAPSDTMQNEPDTDFDLSQNQEWVRRIFAKWKKSGTEEPEIIPLQIGAETVVCKNRYKYLDRCQNDEVCICEMSQADSAQVEKIIEIAETDPAGWRKTTLEERHRIMYEAANRLADMRGDLIGCMCAVTGKTVIEGDVEVSEAVDYARFYTTAMKK
;
A
#
# COMPACT_ATOMS: atom_id res chain seq x y z
N ARG A 1 -16.22 15.26 8.02
CA ARG A 1 -16.26 16.62 8.62
C ARG A 1 -17.47 16.83 9.53
N MET A 2 -18.60 16.19 9.30
CA MET A 2 -19.74 16.26 10.22
C MET A 2 -19.45 15.56 11.55
N ASP A 3 -18.67 14.46 11.51
CA ASP A 3 -18.29 13.72 12.71
C ASP A 3 -17.32 14.50 13.63
N GLU A 4 -16.47 15.36 13.07
CA GLU A 4 -15.56 16.22 13.85
C GLU A 4 -16.32 17.17 14.77
N ASN A 5 -17.50 17.63 14.37
CA ASN A 5 -18.31 18.57 15.17
C ASN A 5 -19.15 17.87 16.24
N THR A 6 -19.23 16.55 16.21
CA THR A 6 -19.99 15.73 17.19
C THR A 6 -19.09 15.01 18.19
N ALA A 7 -17.75 15.16 18.07
CA ALA A 7 -16.82 14.58 19.03
C ALA A 7 -17.11 15.11 20.46
N PRO A 8 -17.02 14.24 21.49
CA PRO A 8 -17.38 14.59 22.86
C PRO A 8 -16.58 15.77 23.45
N ASP A 9 -15.39 16.01 22.92
CA ASP A 9 -14.46 17.08 23.34
C ASP A 9 -14.51 18.32 22.43
N ASN A 10 -15.38 18.31 21.40
CA ASN A 10 -15.52 19.45 20.51
C ASN A 10 -16.26 20.59 21.16
N PHE A 11 -15.71 21.82 21.09
CA PHE A 11 -16.31 23.04 21.64
C PHE A 11 -17.76 23.21 21.19
N LEU A 12 -18.09 22.99 19.92
CA LEU A 12 -19.44 23.17 19.39
C LEU A 12 -20.47 22.28 20.06
N THR A 13 -20.09 21.06 20.46
CA THR A 13 -20.98 20.12 21.16
C THR A 13 -21.46 20.70 22.50
N HIS A 14 -20.60 21.45 23.19
CA HIS A 14 -20.87 22.00 24.51
C HIS A 14 -21.33 23.48 24.49
N SER A 15 -21.18 24.18 23.37
CA SER A 15 -21.46 25.61 23.27
C SER A 15 -22.93 25.96 23.08
N PHE A 16 -23.79 25.01 22.72
CA PHE A 16 -25.21 25.25 22.52
C PHE A 16 -25.88 25.54 23.88
N ASN A 17 -26.46 26.74 24.02
CA ASN A 17 -27.10 27.22 25.26
C ASN A 17 -26.14 27.33 26.46
N LEU A 18 -24.85 27.55 26.22
CA LEU A 18 -23.83 27.72 27.25
C LEU A 18 -24.20 28.86 28.19
N LYS A 19 -24.22 28.60 29.49
CA LYS A 19 -24.48 29.60 30.56
C LYS A 19 -23.39 29.50 31.61
N PRO A 20 -22.97 30.62 32.19
CA PRO A 20 -22.08 30.62 33.36
C PRO A 20 -22.62 29.72 34.48
N ASP A 21 -21.74 29.16 35.26
CA ASP A 21 -22.04 28.32 36.42
C ASP A 21 -22.79 27.01 36.10
N THR A 22 -22.62 26.47 34.86
CA THR A 22 -23.11 25.16 34.48
C THR A 22 -21.96 24.18 34.33
N LYS A 23 -22.25 22.88 34.33
CA LYS A 23 -21.22 21.81 34.10
C LYS A 23 -20.53 21.96 32.75
N GLU A 24 -21.25 22.36 31.72
CA GLU A 24 -20.72 22.62 30.39
C GLU A 24 -19.78 23.83 30.40
N TRP A 25 -20.10 24.85 31.17
CA TRP A 25 -19.20 25.99 31.35
C TRP A 25 -17.90 25.60 32.06
N ASP A 26 -18.00 24.86 33.16
CA ASP A 26 -16.84 24.41 33.93
C ASP A 26 -15.95 23.50 33.08
N PHE A 27 -16.56 22.63 32.28
CA PHE A 27 -15.82 21.75 31.35
C PHE A 27 -15.04 22.55 30.31
N LEU A 28 -15.68 23.52 29.64
CA LEU A 28 -15.00 24.34 28.62
C LEU A 28 -13.98 25.31 29.26
N ALA A 29 -14.24 25.84 30.42
CA ALA A 29 -13.29 26.67 31.15
C ALA A 29 -12.03 25.89 31.50
N LYS A 30 -12.19 24.66 31.99
CA LYS A 30 -11.08 23.75 32.28
C LYS A 30 -10.28 23.43 31.04
N GLN A 31 -10.93 23.07 29.93
CA GLN A 31 -10.24 22.81 28.64
C GLN A 31 -9.43 24.03 28.17
N PHE A 32 -10.00 25.23 28.33
CA PHE A 32 -9.30 26.46 27.97
C PHE A 32 -8.06 26.68 28.85
N GLU A 33 -8.19 26.51 30.18
CA GLU A 33 -7.08 26.65 31.11
C GLU A 33 -5.95 25.65 30.82
N GLU A 34 -6.31 24.38 30.55
CA GLU A 34 -5.36 23.32 30.17
C GLU A 34 -4.65 23.69 28.87
N ALA A 35 -5.38 24.09 27.83
CA ALA A 35 -4.81 24.51 26.56
C ALA A 35 -3.89 25.72 26.70
N TYR A 36 -4.29 26.68 27.51
CA TYR A 36 -3.50 27.89 27.82
C TYR A 36 -2.20 27.53 28.54
N ALA A 37 -2.24 26.62 29.50
CA ALA A 37 -1.06 26.15 30.22
C ALA A 37 -0.07 25.39 29.28
N MET A 38 -0.58 24.75 28.24
CA MET A 38 0.25 24.00 27.27
C MET A 38 0.89 24.89 26.21
N LYS A 39 0.48 26.15 26.03
CA LYS A 39 0.89 27.01 24.91
C LYS A 39 2.41 27.14 24.74
N ASP A 40 3.15 27.20 25.87
CA ASP A 40 4.60 27.38 25.86
C ASP A 40 5.36 26.06 25.67
N HIS A 41 4.64 24.93 25.68
CA HIS A 41 5.16 23.58 25.47
C HIS A 41 4.76 22.99 24.11
N LEU A 42 4.00 23.73 23.29
CA LEU A 42 3.59 23.28 21.98
C LEU A 42 4.79 23.21 21.04
N THR A 43 4.93 22.10 20.37
CA THR A 43 5.95 21.95 19.31
C THR A 43 5.48 22.61 18.02
N HIS A 44 6.41 23.24 17.29
CA HIS A 44 6.18 23.72 15.93
C HIS A 44 6.47 22.64 14.87
N VAL A 45 6.94 21.48 15.31
CA VAL A 45 7.22 20.36 14.40
C VAL A 45 5.90 19.65 14.05
N SER A 46 5.66 19.48 12.76
CA SER A 46 4.47 18.73 12.30
C SER A 46 4.50 17.30 12.83
N PRO A 47 3.38 16.78 13.38
CA PRO A 47 3.28 15.36 13.73
C PRO A 47 3.25 14.44 12.49
N ARG A 48 2.99 15.00 11.31
CA ARG A 48 2.99 14.28 10.02
C ARG A 48 4.44 14.15 9.52
N VAL A 49 5.04 12.98 9.72
CA VAL A 49 6.48 12.75 9.47
C VAL A 49 6.75 11.65 8.43
N GLN A 50 5.69 11.10 7.81
CA GLN A 50 5.86 10.03 6.84
C GLN A 50 6.83 10.44 5.72
N ASN A 51 7.76 9.56 5.39
CA ASN A 51 8.72 9.80 4.32
C ASN A 51 8.96 8.51 3.53
N ARG A 52 8.34 8.43 2.34
CA ARG A 52 8.45 7.28 1.42
C ARG A 52 9.82 7.17 0.73
N ASN A 53 10.72 8.15 0.95
CA ASN A 53 12.09 8.09 0.44
C ASN A 53 13.03 7.29 1.33
N LEU A 54 12.63 7.02 2.55
CA LEU A 54 13.39 6.18 3.48
C LEU A 54 13.21 4.71 3.12
N PRO A 55 14.22 3.86 3.38
CA PRO A 55 14.08 2.42 3.25
C PRO A 55 12.87 1.91 4.04
N TYR A 56 12.15 0.96 3.46
CA TYR A 56 11.03 0.32 4.14
C TYR A 56 11.53 -0.48 5.37
N THR A 57 10.83 -0.35 6.46
CA THR A 57 11.11 -1.13 7.67
C THR A 57 10.16 -2.32 7.74
N PRO A 58 10.64 -3.57 7.60
CA PRO A 58 9.79 -4.75 7.64
C PRO A 58 9.00 -4.87 8.95
N VAL A 59 7.73 -5.22 8.82
CA VAL A 59 6.83 -5.48 9.95
C VAL A 59 6.93 -6.95 10.33
N ALA A 60 7.17 -7.24 11.60
CA ALA A 60 7.19 -8.61 12.12
C ALA A 60 5.78 -9.22 12.14
N PRO A 61 5.64 -10.55 11.95
CA PRO A 61 4.37 -11.24 12.12
C PRO A 61 3.73 -10.94 13.48
N SER A 62 2.43 -10.64 13.48
CA SER A 62 1.67 -10.25 14.66
C SER A 62 0.30 -10.91 14.67
N ASP A 63 -0.21 -11.23 15.86
CA ASP A 63 -1.58 -11.74 16.06
C ASP A 63 -2.62 -10.61 16.05
N THR A 64 -2.17 -9.36 16.06
CA THR A 64 -3.01 -8.18 15.89
C THR A 64 -2.67 -7.49 14.58
N MET A 65 -3.67 -7.35 13.73
CA MET A 65 -3.49 -6.65 12.46
C MET A 65 -3.46 -5.14 12.67
N GLN A 66 -2.52 -4.51 11.99
CA GLN A 66 -2.50 -3.07 11.75
C GLN A 66 -2.51 -2.85 10.25
N ASN A 67 -3.38 -1.94 9.78
CA ASN A 67 -3.46 -1.60 8.38
C ASN A 67 -2.18 -0.92 7.90
N GLU A 68 -1.83 -1.19 6.67
CA GLU A 68 -0.73 -0.49 6.00
C GLU A 68 -1.15 0.96 5.74
N PRO A 69 -0.39 1.96 6.18
CA PRO A 69 -0.77 3.34 5.98
C PRO A 69 -0.63 3.76 4.51
N ASP A 70 -1.63 4.47 4.01
CA ASP A 70 -1.56 5.13 2.72
C ASP A 70 -0.51 6.24 2.73
N THR A 71 -0.09 6.65 1.54
CA THR A 71 0.89 7.73 1.40
C THR A 71 0.25 9.09 1.65
N ASP A 72 0.85 9.86 2.55
CA ASP A 72 0.49 11.23 2.79
C ASP A 72 1.08 12.14 1.69
N PHE A 73 0.30 12.39 0.64
CA PHE A 73 0.74 13.17 -0.51
C PHE A 73 0.82 14.69 -0.27
N ASP A 74 0.34 15.19 0.87
CA ASP A 74 0.52 16.61 1.21
C ASP A 74 1.96 16.92 1.69
N LEU A 75 2.73 15.89 2.05
CA LEU A 75 4.11 16.05 2.47
C LEU A 75 5.04 16.21 1.27
N SER A 76 5.84 17.28 1.26
CA SER A 76 6.75 17.61 0.16
C SER A 76 7.73 16.48 -0.19
N GLN A 77 8.24 15.76 0.82
CA GLN A 77 9.13 14.62 0.62
C GLN A 77 8.42 13.46 -0.13
N ASN A 78 7.13 13.23 0.12
CA ASN A 78 6.37 12.21 -0.58
C ASN A 78 6.01 12.64 -2.01
N GLN A 79 5.78 13.93 -2.25
CA GLN A 79 5.62 14.46 -3.62
C GLN A 79 6.91 14.28 -4.43
N GLU A 80 8.07 14.47 -3.82
CA GLU A 80 9.35 14.21 -4.48
C GLU A 80 9.55 12.72 -4.79
N TRP A 81 9.13 11.84 -3.91
CA TRP A 81 9.11 10.40 -4.14
C TRP A 81 8.23 10.05 -5.36
N VAL A 82 7.04 10.65 -5.49
CA VAL A 82 6.16 10.47 -6.66
C VAL A 82 6.83 10.93 -7.96
N ARG A 83 7.52 12.08 -7.95
CA ARG A 83 8.24 12.55 -9.15
C ARG A 83 9.30 11.54 -9.59
N ARG A 84 9.99 10.89 -8.65
CA ARG A 84 10.97 9.84 -8.96
C ARG A 84 10.32 8.59 -9.53
N ILE A 85 9.15 8.19 -9.05
CA ILE A 85 8.38 7.08 -9.63
C ILE A 85 8.09 7.38 -11.11
N PHE A 86 7.52 8.54 -11.41
CA PHE A 86 7.23 8.93 -12.77
C PHE A 86 8.48 9.01 -13.65
N ALA A 87 9.58 9.56 -13.15
CA ALA A 87 10.85 9.61 -13.88
C ALA A 87 11.38 8.21 -14.23
N LYS A 88 11.25 7.24 -13.31
CA LYS A 88 11.67 5.85 -13.52
C LYS A 88 10.78 5.13 -14.53
N TRP A 89 9.46 5.32 -14.45
CA TRP A 89 8.48 4.55 -15.23
C TRP A 89 8.10 5.19 -16.57
N LYS A 90 8.46 6.44 -16.80
CA LYS A 90 8.28 7.10 -18.09
C LYS A 90 9.31 6.56 -19.09
N LYS A 91 8.93 5.53 -19.85
CA LYS A 91 9.76 4.96 -20.91
C LYS A 91 9.84 5.90 -22.11
N SER A 92 10.98 5.90 -22.80
CA SER A 92 11.10 6.46 -24.15
C SER A 92 10.71 5.41 -25.18
N GLY A 93 10.08 5.80 -26.28
CA GLY A 93 9.71 4.86 -27.37
C GLY A 93 10.91 4.21 -28.07
N THR A 94 12.14 4.55 -27.68
CA THR A 94 13.39 4.00 -28.23
C THR A 94 13.98 2.88 -27.37
N GLU A 95 13.44 2.63 -26.19
CA GLU A 95 13.90 1.56 -25.30
C GLU A 95 13.28 0.22 -25.73
N GLU A 96 14.08 -0.85 -25.70
CA GLU A 96 13.54 -2.20 -25.90
C GLU A 96 12.62 -2.56 -24.71
N PRO A 97 11.43 -3.14 -24.96
CA PRO A 97 10.53 -3.55 -23.91
C PRO A 97 11.14 -4.69 -23.09
N GLU A 98 10.91 -4.65 -21.78
CA GLU A 98 11.28 -5.74 -20.90
C GLU A 98 10.47 -7.00 -21.20
N ILE A 99 11.12 -8.16 -21.29
CA ILE A 99 10.45 -9.44 -21.47
C ILE A 99 10.15 -10.06 -20.12
N ILE A 100 8.86 -10.21 -19.81
CA ILE A 100 8.40 -10.87 -18.59
C ILE A 100 8.20 -12.37 -18.88
N PRO A 101 9.00 -13.25 -18.28
CA PRO A 101 8.88 -14.70 -18.49
C PRO A 101 7.71 -15.28 -17.69
N LEU A 102 7.34 -16.52 -18.01
CA LEU A 102 6.52 -17.36 -17.13
C LEU A 102 7.40 -17.97 -16.04
N GLN A 103 6.82 -18.09 -14.85
CA GLN A 103 7.39 -18.90 -13.78
C GLN A 103 6.56 -20.18 -13.63
N ILE A 104 7.13 -21.34 -13.99
CA ILE A 104 6.46 -22.65 -13.92
C ILE A 104 7.21 -23.52 -12.91
N GLY A 105 6.73 -23.56 -11.68
CA GLY A 105 7.47 -24.15 -10.57
C GLY A 105 8.79 -23.42 -10.36
N ALA A 106 9.92 -24.13 -10.47
CA ALA A 106 11.26 -23.55 -10.36
C ALA A 106 11.83 -23.06 -11.71
N GLU A 107 11.14 -23.28 -12.81
CA GLU A 107 11.63 -22.95 -14.16
C GLU A 107 11.14 -21.57 -14.60
N THR A 108 12.05 -20.77 -15.17
CA THR A 108 11.73 -19.51 -15.83
C THR A 108 11.69 -19.73 -17.34
N VAL A 109 10.55 -19.46 -17.98
CA VAL A 109 10.30 -19.78 -19.39
C VAL A 109 9.94 -18.52 -20.17
N VAL A 110 10.75 -18.19 -21.19
CA VAL A 110 10.44 -17.15 -22.16
C VAL A 110 9.72 -17.76 -23.35
N CYS A 111 8.48 -17.35 -23.60
CA CYS A 111 7.67 -17.86 -24.71
C CYS A 111 7.86 -17.03 -25.98
N LYS A 112 7.61 -17.68 -27.13
CA LYS A 112 7.55 -16.98 -28.42
C LYS A 112 6.29 -16.14 -28.54
N ASN A 113 5.16 -16.64 -28.02
CA ASN A 113 3.91 -15.91 -27.96
C ASN A 113 3.94 -14.98 -26.74
N ARG A 114 3.81 -13.66 -26.98
CA ARG A 114 3.89 -12.62 -25.94
C ARG A 114 2.81 -11.58 -26.15
N TYR A 115 2.29 -11.07 -25.05
CA TYR A 115 1.35 -9.97 -25.04
C TYR A 115 2.09 -8.67 -24.72
N LYS A 116 1.86 -7.63 -25.53
CA LYS A 116 2.45 -6.31 -25.34
C LYS A 116 1.61 -5.44 -24.41
N TYR A 117 2.24 -4.92 -23.39
CA TYR A 117 1.65 -3.90 -22.54
C TYR A 117 2.15 -2.52 -22.96
N LEU A 118 1.22 -1.68 -23.38
CA LEU A 118 1.49 -0.34 -23.89
C LEU A 118 1.30 0.70 -22.77
N ASP A 119 2.08 1.78 -22.84
CA ASP A 119 1.96 2.90 -21.89
C ASP A 119 0.68 3.70 -22.17
N ARG A 120 -0.32 3.54 -21.32
CA ARG A 120 -1.61 4.24 -21.43
C ARG A 120 -1.51 5.75 -21.25
N CYS A 121 -0.42 6.23 -20.67
CA CYS A 121 -0.17 7.67 -20.49
C CYS A 121 0.48 8.31 -21.72
N GLN A 122 0.96 7.52 -22.69
CA GLN A 122 1.70 7.99 -23.87
C GLN A 122 1.04 7.60 -25.21
N ASN A 123 -0.28 7.58 -25.30
CA ASN A 123 -1.07 7.29 -26.53
C ASN A 123 -0.80 5.92 -27.16
N ASP A 124 -0.52 4.90 -26.34
CA ASP A 124 -0.30 3.51 -26.78
C ASP A 124 0.85 3.31 -27.80
N GLU A 125 1.78 4.25 -27.93
CA GLU A 125 2.92 4.15 -28.84
C GLU A 125 4.15 3.50 -28.22
N VAL A 126 4.23 3.49 -26.87
CA VAL A 126 5.37 2.99 -26.12
C VAL A 126 5.04 1.66 -25.51
N CYS A 127 5.80 0.61 -25.87
CA CYS A 127 5.69 -0.71 -25.24
C CYS A 127 6.53 -0.75 -23.96
N ILE A 128 5.88 -0.98 -22.82
CA ILE A 128 6.54 -1.05 -21.50
C ILE A 128 7.18 -2.43 -21.31
N CYS A 129 6.42 -3.49 -21.56
CA CYS A 129 6.92 -4.85 -21.47
C CYS A 129 6.15 -5.80 -22.40
N GLU A 130 6.76 -6.95 -22.67
CA GLU A 130 6.13 -8.07 -23.36
C GLU A 130 6.05 -9.26 -22.39
N MET A 131 4.82 -9.67 -22.05
CA MET A 131 4.60 -10.79 -21.14
C MET A 131 4.42 -12.09 -21.91
N SER A 132 5.22 -13.11 -21.57
CA SER A 132 5.09 -14.46 -22.11
C SER A 132 3.71 -15.02 -21.81
N GLN A 133 3.10 -15.64 -22.84
CA GLN A 133 1.80 -16.33 -22.71
C GLN A 133 2.00 -17.83 -22.73
N ALA A 134 1.38 -18.51 -21.77
CA ALA A 134 1.44 -19.97 -21.69
C ALA A 134 0.63 -20.61 -22.83
N ASP A 135 1.18 -21.66 -23.42
CA ASP A 135 0.44 -22.57 -24.26
C ASP A 135 -0.27 -23.68 -23.43
N SER A 136 -1.06 -24.53 -24.12
CA SER A 136 -1.83 -25.57 -23.41
C SER A 136 -0.93 -26.58 -22.68
N ALA A 137 0.23 -26.91 -23.22
CA ALA A 137 1.14 -27.87 -22.59
C ALA A 137 1.76 -27.28 -21.31
N GLN A 138 2.06 -25.98 -21.34
CA GLN A 138 2.55 -25.26 -20.15
C GLN A 138 1.47 -25.11 -19.07
N VAL A 139 0.21 -24.89 -19.47
CA VAL A 139 -0.92 -24.87 -18.53
C VAL A 139 -1.09 -26.22 -17.85
N GLU A 140 -1.07 -27.33 -18.61
CA GLU A 140 -1.13 -28.68 -18.04
C GLU A 140 0.02 -28.94 -17.04
N LYS A 141 1.25 -28.53 -17.37
CA LYS A 141 2.40 -28.63 -16.48
C LYS A 141 2.20 -27.82 -15.19
N ILE A 142 1.61 -26.62 -15.27
CA ILE A 142 1.30 -25.80 -14.10
C ILE A 142 0.30 -26.51 -13.18
N ILE A 143 -0.74 -27.12 -13.76
CA ILE A 143 -1.76 -27.87 -13.01
C ILE A 143 -1.10 -29.10 -12.33
N GLU A 144 -0.29 -29.86 -13.03
CA GLU A 144 0.43 -31.00 -12.46
C GLU A 144 1.32 -30.59 -11.27
N ILE A 145 2.05 -29.49 -11.39
CA ILE A 145 2.88 -28.95 -10.29
C ILE A 145 2.00 -28.55 -9.11
N ALA A 146 0.86 -27.89 -9.35
CA ALA A 146 -0.07 -27.52 -8.29
C ALA A 146 -0.68 -28.74 -7.58
N GLU A 147 -0.96 -29.82 -8.31
CA GLU A 147 -1.49 -31.07 -7.77
C GLU A 147 -0.45 -31.86 -6.96
N THR A 148 0.77 -31.94 -7.46
CA THR A 148 1.86 -32.67 -6.82
C THR A 148 2.46 -31.96 -5.62
N ASP A 149 2.30 -30.62 -5.55
CA ASP A 149 2.78 -29.77 -4.44
C ASP A 149 4.25 -30.03 -4.06
N PRO A 150 5.20 -29.94 -5.01
CA PRO A 150 6.61 -30.27 -4.75
C PRO A 150 7.26 -29.35 -3.72
N ALA A 151 6.73 -28.15 -3.53
CA ALA A 151 7.16 -27.20 -2.49
C ALA A 151 6.64 -27.57 -1.09
N GLY A 152 5.67 -28.48 -0.97
CA GLY A 152 5.12 -28.94 0.29
C GLY A 152 4.22 -27.92 0.99
N TRP A 153 3.63 -26.99 0.26
CA TRP A 153 2.76 -25.95 0.84
C TRP A 153 1.59 -26.53 1.67
N ARG A 154 1.02 -27.65 1.22
CA ARG A 154 -0.09 -28.30 1.95
C ARG A 154 0.32 -28.79 3.33
N LYS A 155 1.60 -29.04 3.56
CA LYS A 155 2.15 -29.56 4.83
C LYS A 155 2.67 -28.44 5.74
N THR A 156 2.72 -27.20 5.27
CA THR A 156 3.16 -26.07 6.12
C THR A 156 2.16 -25.82 7.25
N THR A 157 2.68 -25.50 8.42
CA THR A 157 1.87 -25.11 9.57
C THR A 157 1.23 -23.73 9.35
N LEU A 158 0.24 -23.41 10.17
CA LEU A 158 -0.40 -22.09 10.11
C LEU A 158 0.61 -20.98 10.45
N GLU A 159 1.49 -21.20 11.39
CA GLU A 159 2.57 -20.27 11.78
C GLU A 159 3.54 -20.03 10.64
N GLU A 160 3.93 -21.06 9.91
CA GLU A 160 4.81 -20.94 8.75
C GLU A 160 4.12 -20.16 7.62
N ARG A 161 2.85 -20.45 7.33
CA ARG A 161 2.06 -19.68 6.33
C ARG A 161 1.94 -18.22 6.75
N HIS A 162 1.65 -17.97 8.03
CA HIS A 162 1.57 -16.62 8.56
C HIS A 162 2.89 -15.86 8.36
N ARG A 163 4.03 -16.46 8.68
CA ARG A 163 5.36 -15.87 8.47
C ARG A 163 5.62 -15.59 6.99
N ILE A 164 5.33 -16.54 6.11
CA ILE A 164 5.55 -16.40 4.65
C ILE A 164 4.68 -15.26 4.09
N MET A 165 3.42 -15.18 4.50
CA MET A 165 2.51 -14.13 4.02
C MET A 165 2.90 -12.74 4.54
N TYR A 166 3.41 -12.63 5.77
CA TYR A 166 3.98 -11.37 6.26
C TYR A 166 5.24 -10.96 5.50
N GLU A 167 6.08 -11.91 5.13
CA GLU A 167 7.24 -11.63 4.26
C GLU A 167 6.79 -11.14 2.87
N ALA A 168 5.79 -11.78 2.27
CA ALA A 168 5.21 -11.33 1.01
C ALA A 168 4.60 -9.91 1.14
N ALA A 169 3.86 -9.64 2.21
CA ALA A 169 3.32 -8.31 2.52
C ALA A 169 4.42 -7.25 2.64
N ASN A 170 5.52 -7.56 3.34
CA ASN A 170 6.65 -6.67 3.46
C ASN A 170 7.32 -6.36 2.12
N ARG A 171 7.43 -7.36 1.24
CA ARG A 171 7.95 -7.16 -0.13
C ARG A 171 7.04 -6.29 -0.98
N LEU A 172 5.72 -6.49 -0.90
CA LEU A 172 4.74 -5.62 -1.58
C LEU A 172 4.87 -4.16 -1.09
N ALA A 173 4.98 -3.96 0.21
CA ALA A 173 5.14 -2.63 0.80
C ALA A 173 6.48 -1.97 0.40
N ASP A 174 7.58 -2.71 0.36
CA ASP A 174 8.90 -2.23 -0.07
C ASP A 174 8.90 -1.84 -1.55
N MET A 175 8.19 -2.60 -2.39
CA MET A 175 8.05 -2.36 -3.83
C MET A 175 6.94 -1.34 -4.18
N ARG A 176 6.32 -0.68 -3.20
CA ARG A 176 5.17 0.23 -3.38
C ARG A 176 5.35 1.18 -4.56
N GLY A 177 6.48 1.86 -4.66
CA GLY A 177 6.74 2.83 -5.73
C GLY A 177 6.75 2.19 -7.12
N ASP A 178 7.34 1.02 -7.27
CA ASP A 178 7.38 0.28 -8.55
C ASP A 178 6.01 -0.26 -8.93
N LEU A 179 5.26 -0.78 -7.96
CA LEU A 179 3.89 -1.25 -8.20
C LEU A 179 2.98 -0.11 -8.65
N ILE A 180 3.04 1.06 -7.99
CA ILE A 180 2.27 2.25 -8.39
C ILE A 180 2.68 2.71 -9.80
N GLY A 181 3.98 2.82 -10.06
CA GLY A 181 4.49 3.24 -11.38
C GLY A 181 4.04 2.30 -12.49
N CYS A 182 4.11 1.00 -12.27
CA CYS A 182 3.60 -0.01 -13.19
C CYS A 182 2.09 0.13 -13.44
N MET A 183 1.29 0.28 -12.39
CA MET A 183 -0.16 0.49 -12.51
C MET A 183 -0.50 1.77 -13.29
N CYS A 184 0.18 2.88 -13.00
CA CYS A 184 0.00 4.11 -13.76
C CYS A 184 0.30 3.90 -15.25
N ALA A 185 1.43 3.29 -15.58
CA ALA A 185 1.88 3.12 -16.96
C ALA A 185 0.99 2.11 -17.74
N VAL A 186 0.68 0.95 -17.14
CA VAL A 186 -0.01 -0.15 -17.84
C VAL A 186 -1.52 0.02 -17.85
N THR A 187 -2.11 0.54 -16.78
CA THR A 187 -3.58 0.62 -16.62
C THR A 187 -4.13 2.04 -16.68
N GLY A 188 -3.27 3.06 -16.58
CA GLY A 188 -3.68 4.47 -16.54
C GLY A 188 -4.29 4.89 -15.18
N LYS A 189 -4.09 4.14 -14.11
CA LYS A 189 -4.50 4.53 -12.76
C LYS A 189 -3.75 5.78 -12.31
N THR A 190 -4.38 6.58 -11.47
CA THR A 190 -3.70 7.68 -10.78
C THR A 190 -2.79 7.13 -9.68
N VAL A 191 -1.81 7.91 -9.24
CA VAL A 191 -0.92 7.53 -8.14
C VAL A 191 -1.70 7.27 -6.86
N ILE A 192 -2.73 8.08 -6.58
CA ILE A 192 -3.57 7.94 -5.38
C ILE A 192 -4.32 6.60 -5.39
N GLU A 193 -4.93 6.24 -6.53
CA GLU A 193 -5.59 4.94 -6.69
C GLU A 193 -4.61 3.78 -6.55
N GLY A 194 -3.44 3.88 -7.20
CA GLY A 194 -2.40 2.86 -7.10
C GLY A 194 -1.85 2.69 -5.68
N ASP A 195 -1.74 3.77 -4.92
CA ASP A 195 -1.26 3.72 -3.53
C ASP A 195 -2.19 2.92 -2.62
N VAL A 196 -3.50 3.19 -2.71
CA VAL A 196 -4.54 2.45 -1.96
C VAL A 196 -4.54 0.97 -2.33
N GLU A 197 -4.41 0.62 -3.62
CA GLU A 197 -4.34 -0.78 -4.08
C GLU A 197 -3.14 -1.53 -3.47
N VAL A 198 -1.99 -0.85 -3.32
CA VAL A 198 -0.83 -1.48 -2.66
C VAL A 198 -1.08 -1.67 -1.17
N SER A 199 -1.64 -0.68 -0.48
CA SER A 199 -2.02 -0.81 0.93
C SER A 199 -2.98 -1.97 1.13
N GLU A 200 -3.99 -2.09 0.29
CA GLU A 200 -4.99 -3.15 0.32
C GLU A 200 -4.37 -4.54 0.08
N ALA A 201 -3.47 -4.66 -0.90
CA ALA A 201 -2.76 -5.92 -1.16
C ALA A 201 -1.90 -6.36 0.03
N VAL A 202 -1.20 -5.41 0.68
CA VAL A 202 -0.42 -5.66 1.90
C VAL A 202 -1.35 -6.10 3.04
N ASP A 203 -2.47 -5.42 3.21
CA ASP A 203 -3.45 -5.71 4.25
C ASP A 203 -4.07 -7.10 4.05
N TYR A 204 -4.45 -7.48 2.85
CA TYR A 204 -4.97 -8.82 2.57
C TYR A 204 -3.95 -9.90 2.90
N ALA A 205 -2.68 -9.72 2.51
CA ALA A 205 -1.64 -10.69 2.82
C ALA A 205 -1.44 -10.89 4.34
N ARG A 206 -1.58 -9.83 5.13
CA ARG A 206 -1.51 -9.90 6.61
C ARG A 206 -2.80 -10.43 7.23
N PHE A 207 -3.95 -9.97 6.75
CA PHE A 207 -5.26 -10.21 7.37
C PHE A 207 -5.64 -11.68 7.39
N TYR A 208 -5.66 -12.34 6.22
CA TYR A 208 -6.19 -13.70 6.13
C TYR A 208 -5.45 -14.69 7.01
N THR A 209 -4.13 -14.61 7.07
CA THR A 209 -3.35 -15.51 7.93
C THR A 209 -3.47 -15.17 9.42
N THR A 210 -3.60 -13.89 9.77
CA THR A 210 -3.87 -13.46 11.15
C THR A 210 -5.27 -13.92 11.61
N ALA A 211 -6.28 -13.80 10.72
CA ALA A 211 -7.64 -14.23 11.02
C ALA A 211 -7.76 -15.75 11.19
N MET A 212 -6.96 -16.54 10.47
CA MET A 212 -6.94 -18.00 10.59
C MET A 212 -6.33 -18.50 11.89
N LYS A 213 -5.59 -17.67 12.64
CA LYS A 213 -5.00 -18.01 13.94
C LYS A 213 -5.96 -17.81 15.12
N LYS A 214 -7.09 -17.17 14.89
CA LYS A 214 -8.17 -16.94 15.88
C LYS A 214 -9.19 -18.07 15.85
#